data_addb560b0442094ed4efbae1dc8b93fb
#
_entry.id   addb560b0442094ed4efbae1dc8b93fb
#
_cell.length_a   1.000
_cell.length_b   1.000
_cell.length_c   1.000
_cell.angle_alpha   90.00
_cell.angle_beta   90.00
_cell.angle_gamma   90.00
#
_symmetry.space_group_name_H-M   'P 1'
#
loop_
_entity.id
_entity.type
_entity.pdbx_description
1 polymer ?
#
loop_
_entity_poly.entity_id
_entity_poly.type
_entity_poly.pdbx_seq_one_letter_code
_entity_poly.pdbx_strand_id
1 'polypeptide(L)'
;MKNNLLFICLFCLSQFIFSQSNFDDADYIKSVVFKANITNAYTPIIKFGEELTLIFDDLNADERNYYYKIDHCNIDWTSSGLSTIEFINGFPEDKIREYQNSFNTYLPYTNYQLKIPNLNTKFKLSGNYIISIFNDNDEVVLKRRFIIYEPNVTVAVTVHKSRDI
;
A
#
# COMPACT_ATOMS: atom_id res chain seq x y z
N MET A 1 2.98 -20.79 46.77
CA MET A 1 1.85 -20.14 46.14
C MET A 1 2.20 -18.79 45.47
N LYS A 2 3.09 -17.97 46.00
CA LYS A 2 3.49 -16.67 45.39
C LYS A 2 4.18 -16.78 44.02
N ASN A 3 5.01 -17.82 43.82
CA ASN A 3 5.76 -18.01 42.58
C ASN A 3 4.88 -18.46 41.40
N ASN A 4 3.81 -19.19 41.67
CA ASN A 4 2.89 -19.65 40.60
C ASN A 4 2.04 -18.51 40.05
N LEU A 5 1.70 -17.50 40.87
CA LEU A 5 0.96 -16.33 40.46
C LEU A 5 1.79 -15.46 39.50
N LEU A 6 3.09 -15.31 39.77
CA LEU A 6 4.03 -14.57 38.93
C LEU A 6 4.17 -15.23 37.53
N PHE A 7 4.23 -16.56 37.50
CA PHE A 7 4.30 -17.32 36.22
C PHE A 7 3.04 -17.16 35.37
N ILE A 8 1.87 -17.16 36.03
CA ILE A 8 0.57 -16.98 35.34
C ILE A 8 0.47 -15.54 34.76
N CYS A 9 0.91 -14.52 35.51
CA CYS A 9 0.97 -13.16 34.99
C CYS A 9 1.93 -13.00 33.80
N LEU A 10 3.11 -13.63 33.84
CA LEU A 10 4.06 -13.59 32.73
C LEU A 10 3.52 -14.29 31.48
N PHE A 11 2.80 -15.40 31.65
CA PHE A 11 2.16 -16.14 30.55
C PHE A 11 1.00 -15.35 29.93
N CYS A 12 0.22 -14.64 30.74
CA CYS A 12 -0.85 -13.78 30.22
C CYS A 12 -0.32 -12.54 29.46
N LEU A 13 0.85 -11.99 29.83
CA LEU A 13 1.45 -10.86 29.10
C LEU A 13 1.97 -11.26 27.70
N SER A 14 2.33 -12.52 27.49
CA SER A 14 2.84 -12.98 26.19
C SER A 14 1.77 -13.12 25.11
N GLN A 15 0.49 -13.03 25.44
CA GLN A 15 -0.62 -13.15 24.49
C GLN A 15 -0.95 -11.82 23.75
N PHE A 16 -0.33 -10.69 24.13
CA PHE A 16 -0.59 -9.40 23.50
C PHE A 16 0.37 -9.03 22.36
N ILE A 17 1.10 -9.98 21.80
CA ILE A 17 1.82 -9.74 20.56
C ILE A 17 0.81 -9.78 19.42
N PHE A 18 0.11 -8.67 19.20
CA PHE A 18 -0.59 -8.44 17.94
C PHE A 18 0.47 -8.33 16.85
N SER A 19 0.72 -9.42 16.17
CA SER A 19 1.41 -9.40 14.89
C SER A 19 0.60 -8.48 13.97
N GLN A 20 1.21 -7.38 13.54
CA GLN A 20 0.68 -6.61 12.42
C GLN A 20 0.54 -7.61 11.27
N SER A 21 -0.67 -7.79 10.75
CA SER A 21 -0.91 -8.62 9.59
C SER A 21 -0.12 -8.04 8.42
N ASN A 22 1.09 -8.54 8.21
CA ASN A 22 1.76 -8.34 6.94
C ASN A 22 0.92 -9.08 5.91
N PHE A 23 0.54 -8.40 4.85
CA PHE A 23 -0.05 -9.07 3.71
C PHE A 23 1.05 -9.87 3.04
N ASP A 24 0.98 -11.19 3.13
CA ASP A 24 1.92 -12.07 2.46
C ASP A 24 1.65 -12.03 0.96
N ASP A 25 2.66 -11.63 0.19
CA ASP A 25 2.59 -11.68 -1.26
C ASP A 25 2.59 -13.13 -1.73
N ALA A 26 1.95 -13.42 -2.87
CA ALA A 26 2.01 -14.74 -3.46
C ALA A 26 3.47 -15.13 -3.77
N ASP A 27 3.83 -16.40 -3.57
CA ASP A 27 5.22 -16.89 -3.64
C ASP A 27 5.92 -16.59 -4.98
N TYR A 28 5.18 -16.49 -6.05
CA TYR A 28 5.67 -16.17 -7.39
C TYR A 28 5.74 -14.67 -7.69
N ILE A 29 5.22 -13.81 -6.82
CA ILE A 29 5.32 -12.34 -6.94
C ILE A 29 6.58 -11.87 -6.21
N LYS A 30 7.47 -11.20 -6.94
CA LYS A 30 8.76 -10.74 -6.43
C LYS A 30 9.07 -9.29 -6.85
N SER A 31 10.17 -8.76 -6.35
CA SER A 31 10.69 -7.42 -6.72
C SER A 31 9.65 -6.30 -6.57
N VAL A 32 8.75 -6.42 -5.58
CA VAL A 32 7.66 -5.45 -5.43
C VAL A 32 8.22 -4.09 -5.01
N VAL A 33 7.97 -3.09 -5.84
CA VAL A 33 8.33 -1.69 -5.60
C VAL A 33 7.07 -0.84 -5.68
N PHE A 34 6.78 -0.08 -4.63
CA PHE A 34 5.69 0.89 -4.63
C PHE A 34 6.24 2.25 -4.22
N LYS A 35 6.34 3.18 -5.14
CA LYS A 35 7.06 4.44 -4.97
C LYS A 35 6.30 5.65 -5.46
N ALA A 36 6.60 6.80 -4.85
CA ALA A 36 6.16 8.11 -5.32
C ALA A 36 7.02 8.56 -6.52
N ASN A 37 6.39 8.99 -7.62
CA ASN A 37 7.11 9.33 -8.85
C ASN A 37 7.95 10.60 -8.71
N ILE A 38 7.42 11.64 -8.04
CA ILE A 38 8.09 12.94 -7.93
C ILE A 38 9.32 12.86 -7.01
N THR A 39 9.16 12.27 -5.84
CA THR A 39 10.24 12.19 -4.84
C THR A 39 11.15 10.99 -5.05
N ASN A 40 10.75 10.06 -5.92
CA ASN A 40 11.36 8.74 -6.09
C ASN A 40 11.52 7.97 -4.76
N ALA A 41 10.68 8.32 -3.77
CA ALA A 41 10.70 7.72 -2.45
C ALA A 41 9.99 6.37 -2.46
N TYR A 42 10.61 5.38 -1.86
CA TYR A 42 10.02 4.04 -1.68
C TYR A 42 8.92 4.01 -0.60
N THR A 43 8.63 5.14 0.01
CA THR A 43 7.49 5.29 0.90
C THR A 43 6.31 5.77 0.08
N PRO A 44 5.21 5.02 -0.01
CA PRO A 44 4.08 5.36 -0.87
C PRO A 44 3.17 6.41 -0.18
N ILE A 45 3.73 7.59 0.05
CA ILE A 45 3.03 8.76 0.59
C ILE A 45 3.17 9.87 -0.44
N ILE A 46 2.05 10.35 -0.96
CA ILE A 46 2.01 11.38 -1.99
C ILE A 46 1.09 12.52 -1.62
N LYS A 47 1.38 13.69 -2.18
CA LYS A 47 0.46 14.81 -2.17
C LYS A 47 -0.69 14.54 -3.13
N PHE A 48 -1.87 15.09 -2.81
CA PHE A 48 -3.03 15.02 -3.70
C PHE A 48 -2.70 15.55 -5.10
N GLY A 49 -2.96 14.72 -6.12
CA GLY A 49 -2.64 15.01 -7.52
C GLY A 49 -1.27 14.50 -8.00
N GLU A 50 -0.43 13.98 -7.11
CA GLU A 50 0.82 13.30 -7.50
C GLU A 50 0.55 11.84 -7.83
N GLU A 51 1.55 11.17 -8.47
CA GLU A 51 1.45 9.80 -8.94
C GLU A 51 2.30 8.84 -8.13
N LEU A 52 1.78 7.62 -7.95
CA LEU A 52 2.48 6.43 -7.47
C LEU A 52 2.70 5.45 -8.61
N THR A 53 3.80 4.72 -8.57
CA THR A 53 4.05 3.57 -9.45
C THR A 53 4.24 2.32 -8.62
N LEU A 54 3.41 1.31 -8.88
CA LEU A 54 3.57 -0.06 -8.39
C LEU A 54 4.21 -0.89 -9.48
N ILE A 55 5.29 -1.59 -9.13
CA ILE A 55 6.01 -2.51 -10.03
C ILE A 55 6.16 -3.84 -9.30
N PHE A 56 5.98 -4.93 -10.01
CA PHE A 56 6.24 -6.27 -9.49
C PHE A 56 6.60 -7.26 -10.61
N ASP A 57 7.33 -8.31 -10.26
CA ASP A 57 7.70 -9.40 -11.15
C ASP A 57 6.87 -10.64 -10.85
N ASP A 58 6.30 -11.25 -11.90
CA ASP A 58 5.70 -12.59 -11.85
C ASP A 58 6.70 -13.63 -12.37
N LEU A 59 7.15 -14.52 -11.50
CA LEU A 59 8.13 -15.55 -11.81
C LEU A 59 7.53 -16.75 -12.58
N ASN A 60 6.23 -16.81 -12.78
CA ASN A 60 5.62 -17.82 -13.65
C ASN A 60 5.91 -17.55 -15.13
N ALA A 61 6.36 -16.33 -15.46
CA ALA A 61 6.80 -15.92 -16.80
C ALA A 61 5.77 -16.05 -17.92
N ASP A 62 4.50 -16.27 -17.58
CA ASP A 62 3.38 -16.24 -18.48
C ASP A 62 2.71 -14.87 -18.44
N GLU A 63 2.18 -14.41 -19.59
CA GLU A 63 1.36 -13.21 -19.63
C GLU A 63 0.02 -13.47 -18.95
N ARG A 64 -0.07 -13.14 -17.68
CA ARG A 64 -1.29 -13.28 -16.88
C ARG A 64 -2.04 -11.96 -16.81
N ASN A 65 -3.35 -12.05 -16.63
CA ASN A 65 -4.14 -10.87 -16.34
C ASN A 65 -4.08 -10.58 -14.85
N TYR A 66 -3.74 -9.36 -14.51
CA TYR A 66 -3.85 -8.83 -13.16
C TYR A 66 -4.81 -7.65 -13.15
N TYR A 67 -5.61 -7.60 -12.08
CA TYR A 67 -6.56 -6.54 -11.80
C TYR A 67 -6.18 -5.87 -10.50
N TYR A 68 -6.39 -4.58 -10.41
CA TYR A 68 -6.21 -3.87 -9.14
C TYR A 68 -7.54 -3.40 -8.61
N LYS A 69 -7.65 -3.29 -7.28
CA LYS A 69 -8.76 -2.68 -6.57
C LYS A 69 -8.22 -1.74 -5.52
N ILE A 70 -8.88 -0.59 -5.37
CA ILE A 70 -8.52 0.45 -4.41
C ILE A 70 -9.65 0.62 -3.41
N ASP A 71 -9.31 0.51 -2.12
CA ASP A 71 -10.21 0.72 -1.00
C ASP A 71 -9.72 1.89 -0.14
N HIS A 72 -10.65 2.75 0.31
CA HIS A 72 -10.35 3.83 1.24
C HIS A 72 -10.47 3.32 2.68
N CYS A 73 -9.53 3.74 3.55
CA CYS A 73 -9.42 3.27 4.91
C CYS A 73 -9.43 4.39 5.94
N ASN A 74 -9.82 4.05 7.15
CA ASN A 74 -9.62 4.86 8.35
C ASN A 74 -8.15 4.89 8.76
N ILE A 75 -7.83 5.67 9.80
CA ILE A 75 -6.46 5.79 10.33
C ILE A 75 -5.88 4.46 10.83
N ASP A 76 -6.72 3.56 11.27
CA ASP A 76 -6.37 2.21 11.74
C ASP A 76 -6.32 1.14 10.64
N TRP A 77 -6.46 1.58 9.37
CA TRP A 77 -6.50 0.73 8.17
C TRP A 77 -7.73 -0.18 8.05
N THR A 78 -8.76 0.02 8.85
CA THR A 78 -10.07 -0.58 8.63
C THR A 78 -10.79 0.12 7.48
N SER A 79 -11.76 -0.55 6.85
CA SER A 79 -12.58 0.08 5.81
C SER A 79 -13.27 1.33 6.34
N SER A 80 -13.22 2.42 5.59
CA SER A 80 -13.88 3.68 5.98
C SER A 80 -15.40 3.64 5.86
N GLY A 81 -15.95 2.63 5.18
CA GLY A 81 -17.39 2.54 4.90
C GLY A 81 -17.88 3.53 3.84
N LEU A 82 -17.01 4.35 3.26
CA LEU A 82 -17.34 5.23 2.16
C LEU A 82 -17.71 4.43 0.91
N SER A 83 -18.69 4.89 0.16
CA SER A 83 -18.96 4.35 -1.15
C SER A 83 -17.86 4.77 -2.13
N THR A 84 -17.58 3.94 -3.13
CA THR A 84 -16.51 4.17 -4.10
C THR A 84 -16.57 5.52 -4.79
N ILE A 85 -17.76 5.97 -5.14
CA ILE A 85 -18.00 7.24 -5.84
C ILE A 85 -17.64 8.48 -4.99
N GLU A 86 -17.50 8.32 -3.67
CA GLU A 86 -17.12 9.40 -2.77
C GLU A 86 -15.61 9.67 -2.83
N PHE A 87 -14.77 8.63 -2.98
CA PHE A 87 -13.33 8.77 -2.94
C PHE A 87 -12.62 8.53 -4.30
N ILE A 88 -13.29 7.94 -5.29
CA ILE A 88 -12.78 7.74 -6.66
C ILE A 88 -13.73 8.37 -7.69
N ASN A 89 -13.13 9.01 -8.69
CA ASN A 89 -13.77 9.37 -9.94
C ASN A 89 -13.29 8.40 -11.02
N GLY A 90 -14.21 7.61 -11.58
CA GLY A 90 -13.93 6.53 -12.51
C GLY A 90 -14.14 5.15 -11.86
N PHE A 91 -13.25 4.22 -12.15
CA PHE A 91 -13.35 2.84 -11.69
C PHE A 91 -12.37 2.59 -10.54
N PRO A 92 -12.82 2.01 -9.41
CA PRO A 92 -11.94 1.61 -8.31
C PRO A 92 -11.14 0.35 -8.63
N GLU A 93 -11.57 -0.37 -9.67
CA GLU A 93 -11.03 -1.65 -10.11
C GLU A 93 -10.86 -1.61 -11.62
N ASP A 94 -9.67 -2.03 -12.10
CA ASP A 94 -9.38 -2.14 -13.53
C ASP A 94 -8.21 -3.10 -13.76
N LYS A 95 -8.00 -3.50 -15.03
CA LYS A 95 -6.93 -4.39 -15.45
C LYS A 95 -5.59 -3.64 -15.53
N ILE A 96 -4.50 -4.29 -15.09
CA ILE A 96 -3.13 -3.83 -15.32
C ILE A 96 -2.77 -4.16 -16.77
N ARG A 97 -2.43 -3.14 -17.57
CA ARG A 97 -2.17 -3.29 -19.01
C ARG A 97 -0.70 -3.13 -19.38
N GLU A 98 0.10 -2.50 -18.50
CA GLU A 98 1.52 -2.31 -18.75
C GLU A 98 2.30 -3.49 -18.20
N TYR A 99 2.91 -4.28 -19.08
CA TYR A 99 3.81 -5.37 -18.70
C TYR A 99 4.90 -5.56 -19.74
N GLN A 100 6.00 -6.20 -19.32
CA GLN A 100 7.13 -6.51 -20.16
C GLN A 100 7.71 -7.87 -19.77
N ASN A 101 7.88 -8.75 -20.74
CA ASN A 101 8.53 -10.04 -20.54
C ASN A 101 10.05 -9.88 -20.44
N SER A 102 10.68 -10.63 -19.56
CA SER A 102 12.13 -10.70 -19.49
C SER A 102 12.70 -11.31 -20.75
N PHE A 103 13.88 -10.83 -21.16
CA PHE A 103 14.59 -11.35 -22.34
C PHE A 103 15.99 -11.81 -21.95
N ASN A 104 16.34 -13.02 -22.39
CA ASN A 104 17.68 -13.61 -22.18
C ASN A 104 18.11 -13.69 -20.70
N THR A 105 17.16 -13.97 -19.81
CA THR A 105 17.40 -14.16 -18.37
C THR A 105 17.45 -15.65 -18.02
N TYR A 106 18.26 -16.01 -17.00
CA TYR A 106 18.36 -17.38 -16.52
C TYR A 106 17.01 -17.88 -15.95
N LEU A 107 16.33 -17.03 -15.22
CA LEU A 107 14.98 -17.27 -14.72
C LEU A 107 14.04 -16.30 -15.44
N PRO A 108 13.12 -16.78 -16.27
CA PRO A 108 12.17 -15.91 -16.95
C PRO A 108 11.19 -15.32 -15.95
N TYR A 109 10.73 -14.10 -16.23
CA TYR A 109 9.69 -13.41 -15.45
C TYR A 109 8.95 -12.41 -16.34
N THR A 110 7.76 -12.02 -15.92
CA THR A 110 7.00 -10.91 -16.51
C THR A 110 6.94 -9.76 -15.51
N ASN A 111 7.43 -8.60 -15.89
CA ASN A 111 7.38 -7.37 -15.08
C ASN A 111 6.08 -6.63 -15.38
N TYR A 112 5.31 -6.32 -14.34
CA TYR A 112 4.07 -5.54 -14.41
C TYR A 112 4.28 -4.17 -13.80
N GLN A 113 3.66 -3.15 -14.41
CA GLN A 113 3.70 -1.79 -13.94
C GLN A 113 2.29 -1.18 -13.89
N LEU A 114 1.98 -0.52 -12.78
CA LEU A 114 0.73 0.22 -12.60
C LEU A 114 1.03 1.62 -12.08
N LYS A 115 0.54 2.64 -12.77
CA LYS A 115 0.56 4.04 -12.33
C LYS A 115 -0.83 4.45 -11.82
N ILE A 116 -0.88 5.09 -10.69
CA ILE A 116 -2.10 5.65 -10.09
C ILE A 116 -1.82 7.05 -9.53
N PRO A 117 -2.74 8.04 -9.72
CA PRO A 117 -3.94 7.95 -10.54
C PRO A 117 -3.65 7.75 -12.03
N ASN A 118 -4.64 7.25 -12.76
CA ASN A 118 -4.57 7.06 -14.21
C ASN A 118 -5.86 7.60 -14.89
N LEU A 119 -6.04 7.30 -16.17
CA LEU A 119 -7.20 7.79 -16.92
C LEU A 119 -8.53 7.25 -16.37
N ASN A 120 -8.52 6.01 -15.85
CA ASN A 120 -9.71 5.30 -15.40
C ASN A 120 -9.96 5.43 -13.90
N THR A 121 -8.94 5.83 -13.12
CA THR A 121 -9.00 5.89 -11.65
C THR A 121 -8.36 7.19 -11.17
N LYS A 122 -9.17 8.10 -10.62
CA LYS A 122 -8.72 9.39 -10.07
C LYS A 122 -9.23 9.54 -8.64
N PHE A 123 -8.36 9.97 -7.74
CA PHE A 123 -8.73 10.21 -6.34
C PHE A 123 -9.51 11.51 -6.18
N LYS A 124 -10.49 11.51 -5.28
CA LYS A 124 -11.30 12.68 -4.90
C LYS A 124 -11.03 13.13 -3.47
N LEU A 125 -10.50 12.25 -2.64
CA LEU A 125 -10.23 12.51 -1.23
C LEU A 125 -8.77 12.19 -0.91
N SER A 126 -8.21 12.91 0.05
CA SER A 126 -7.02 12.52 0.79
C SER A 126 -7.36 11.46 1.83
N GLY A 127 -6.37 10.69 2.28
CA GLY A 127 -6.56 9.67 3.30
C GLY A 127 -5.67 8.45 3.14
N ASN A 128 -6.03 7.41 3.85
CA ASN A 128 -5.36 6.11 3.81
C ASN A 128 -6.03 5.20 2.79
N TYR A 129 -5.24 4.52 2.00
CA TYR A 129 -5.72 3.66 0.93
C TYR A 129 -5.00 2.31 0.94
N ILE A 130 -5.70 1.28 0.54
CA ILE A 130 -5.13 -0.04 0.25
C ILE A 130 -5.35 -0.33 -1.23
N ILE A 131 -4.28 -0.70 -1.93
CA ILE A 131 -4.35 -1.31 -3.26
C ILE A 131 -4.17 -2.81 -3.12
N SER A 132 -5.08 -3.57 -3.72
CA SER A 132 -5.04 -5.02 -3.81
C SER A 132 -4.93 -5.43 -5.26
N ILE A 133 -4.02 -6.35 -5.58
CA ILE A 133 -3.86 -6.93 -6.90
C ILE A 133 -4.41 -8.34 -6.89
N PHE A 134 -5.20 -8.66 -7.90
CA PHE A 134 -5.89 -9.94 -8.07
C PHE A 134 -5.45 -10.62 -9.36
N ASN A 135 -5.44 -11.94 -9.35
CA ASN A 135 -5.29 -12.77 -10.54
C ASN A 135 -6.64 -13.05 -11.21
N ASP A 136 -6.64 -13.82 -12.31
CA ASP A 136 -7.85 -14.22 -13.04
C ASP A 136 -8.83 -15.09 -12.23
N ASN A 137 -8.41 -15.62 -11.07
CA ASN A 137 -9.25 -16.43 -10.18
C ASN A 137 -9.82 -15.60 -9.01
N ASP A 138 -9.74 -14.27 -9.07
CA ASP A 138 -10.12 -13.35 -7.98
C ASP A 138 -9.32 -13.58 -6.67
N GLU A 139 -8.14 -14.21 -6.76
CA GLU A 139 -7.27 -14.38 -5.61
C GLU A 139 -6.37 -13.17 -5.43
N VAL A 140 -6.27 -12.66 -4.21
CA VAL A 140 -5.36 -11.56 -3.89
C VAL A 140 -3.93 -12.06 -3.89
N VAL A 141 -3.09 -11.52 -4.76
CA VAL A 141 -1.68 -11.89 -4.91
C VAL A 141 -0.72 -10.88 -4.29
N LEU A 142 -1.17 -9.64 -4.09
CA LEU A 142 -0.37 -8.55 -3.56
C LEU A 142 -1.27 -7.49 -2.92
N LYS A 143 -0.88 -6.96 -1.76
CA LYS A 143 -1.52 -5.78 -1.15
C LYS A 143 -0.48 -4.78 -0.70
N ARG A 144 -0.77 -3.48 -0.91
CA ARG A 144 0.07 -2.38 -0.41
C ARG A 144 -0.78 -1.25 0.14
N ARG A 145 -0.29 -0.64 1.21
CA ARG A 145 -0.85 0.58 1.82
C ARG A 145 -0.21 1.79 1.18
N PHE A 146 -0.98 2.85 0.99
CA PHE A 146 -0.47 4.15 0.59
C PHE A 146 -1.30 5.27 1.21
N ILE A 147 -0.73 6.47 1.23
CA ILE A 147 -1.35 7.64 1.84
C ILE A 147 -1.36 8.78 0.82
N ILE A 148 -2.49 9.43 0.69
CA ILE A 148 -2.64 10.68 -0.06
C ILE A 148 -2.91 11.79 0.95
N TYR A 149 -2.06 12.83 0.98
CA TYR A 149 -2.23 13.96 1.87
C TYR A 149 -2.48 15.27 1.13
N GLU A 150 -3.17 16.19 1.79
CA GLU A 150 -3.36 17.56 1.33
C GLU A 150 -2.67 18.51 2.30
N PRO A 151 -1.78 19.40 1.83
CA PRO A 151 -1.11 20.39 2.67
C PRO A 151 -2.03 21.60 2.93
N ASN A 152 -3.14 21.36 3.66
CA ASN A 152 -4.15 22.39 3.92
C ASN A 152 -3.72 23.39 5.01
N VAL A 153 -2.62 23.10 5.73
CA VAL A 153 -2.11 23.93 6.84
C VAL A 153 -0.62 24.15 6.69
N THR A 154 -0.20 25.41 6.74
CA THR A 154 1.22 25.77 6.84
C THR A 154 1.60 25.90 8.31
N VAL A 155 2.50 25.06 8.79
CA VAL A 155 3.06 25.16 10.15
C VAL A 155 4.34 25.98 10.10
N ALA A 156 4.33 27.17 10.71
CA ALA A 156 5.53 27.99 10.91
C ALA A 156 6.08 27.75 12.33
N VAL A 157 7.34 27.33 12.43
CA VAL A 157 8.04 27.18 13.70
C VAL A 157 8.99 28.38 13.88
N THR A 158 8.79 29.14 14.97
CA THR A 158 9.71 30.22 15.34
C THR A 158 10.41 29.81 16.65
N VAL A 159 11.73 29.73 16.60
CA VAL A 159 12.55 29.44 17.77
C VAL A 159 13.07 30.76 18.34
N HIS A 160 12.71 31.07 19.56
CA HIS A 160 13.23 32.23 20.30
C HIS A 160 14.24 31.75 21.35
N LYS A 161 15.32 32.52 21.48
CA LYS A 161 16.26 32.29 22.58
C LYS A 161 15.57 32.62 23.90
N SER A 162 15.66 31.68 24.88
CA SER A 162 15.19 31.94 26.25
C SER A 162 15.93 33.13 26.81
N ARG A 163 15.21 34.08 27.38
CA ARG A 163 15.81 35.10 28.22
C ARG A 163 16.04 34.46 29.58
N ASP A 164 17.29 34.09 29.84
CA ASP A 164 17.70 33.80 31.21
C ASP A 164 17.65 35.12 31.98
N ILE A 165 16.84 35.16 33.03
CA ILE A 165 16.75 36.26 34.02
C ILE A 165 17.69 35.90 35.16
#